data_9b3113de72ed9f2ffd11e149a8860e29
#
_entry.id   9b3113de72ed9f2ffd11e149a8860e29
#
_cell.length_a   1.000
_cell.length_b   1.000
_cell.length_c   1.000
_cell.angle_alpha   90.00
_cell.angle_beta   90.00
_cell.angle_gamma   90.00
#
_symmetry.space_group_name_H-M   'P 1'
#
loop_
_entity.id
_entity.type
_entity.pdbx_description
1 polymer ?
#
loop_
_entity_poly.entity_id
_entity_poly.type
_entity_poly.pdbx_seq_one_letter_code
_entity_poly.pdbx_strand_id
1 'polypeptide(L)'
;MLYVELKKDIESLPFLEAIRQIHAENKKEDVLFVHTTLVPTVPGSNELKTKPTQHSYKELMSLGIKPDIFILRSDEVITMDIKKKISLFCDVPVEAIVQSENVELIYEVPLSFRRQGLDDYILHKLDLDLPKPEKDTWKDMVTRFKSAQKLITIGLVGKYVQLHDAYLSVANALMNAAYDAGYKVNLRWIYSAELTEETVCEKLKGYSANSSC
;
A
#
# COMPACT_ATOMS: atom_id res chain seq x y z
N MET A 1 -4.67 -0.85 -12.09
CA MET A 1 -4.26 -1.83 -11.07
C MET A 1 -5.52 -2.31 -10.35
N LEU A 2 -5.86 -3.57 -10.50
CA LEU A 2 -7.02 -4.18 -9.84
C LEU A 2 -6.51 -4.97 -8.64
N TYR A 3 -6.97 -4.64 -7.43
CA TYR A 3 -6.71 -5.40 -6.21
C TYR A 3 -7.90 -6.33 -5.96
N VAL A 4 -7.64 -7.63 -5.93
CA VAL A 4 -8.65 -8.64 -5.57
C VAL A 4 -8.15 -9.35 -4.33
N GLU A 5 -8.85 -9.20 -3.22
CA GLU A 5 -8.60 -9.98 -2.02
C GLU A 5 -9.16 -11.39 -2.27
N LEU A 6 -8.27 -12.39 -2.26
CA LEU A 6 -8.67 -13.80 -2.39
C LEU A 6 -9.34 -14.29 -1.08
N LYS A 7 -10.45 -13.67 -0.73
CA LYS A 7 -11.41 -14.31 0.17
C LYS A 7 -12.22 -15.32 -0.65
N LYS A 8 -12.60 -16.41 -0.03
CA LYS A 8 -13.44 -17.47 -0.63
C LYS A 8 -14.87 -16.98 -0.97
N ASP A 9 -15.00 -15.72 -1.40
CA ASP A 9 -16.27 -15.15 -1.77
C ASP A 9 -16.56 -15.56 -3.22
N ILE A 10 -17.67 -16.27 -3.40
CA ILE A 10 -18.19 -16.66 -4.73
C ILE A 10 -18.24 -15.44 -5.67
N GLU A 11 -18.45 -14.27 -5.12
CA GLU A 11 -18.53 -12.98 -5.83
C GLU A 11 -17.20 -12.53 -6.47
N SER A 12 -16.06 -13.03 -5.99
CA SER A 12 -14.74 -12.67 -6.55
C SER A 12 -14.39 -13.44 -7.82
N LEU A 13 -14.98 -14.60 -8.06
CA LEU A 13 -14.66 -15.49 -9.19
C LEU A 13 -14.84 -14.83 -10.56
N PRO A 14 -15.92 -14.08 -10.86
CA PRO A 14 -16.06 -13.41 -12.14
C PRO A 14 -14.96 -12.38 -12.44
N PHE A 15 -14.47 -11.69 -11.39
CA PHE A 15 -13.37 -10.73 -11.53
C PHE A 15 -12.05 -11.44 -11.83
N LEU A 16 -11.77 -12.55 -11.15
CA LEU A 16 -10.57 -13.35 -11.39
C LEU A 16 -10.58 -13.97 -12.79
N GLU A 17 -11.74 -14.45 -13.25
CA GLU A 17 -11.89 -14.94 -14.62
C GLU A 17 -11.67 -13.83 -15.66
N ALA A 18 -12.21 -12.64 -15.45
CA ALA A 18 -11.96 -11.50 -16.32
C ALA A 18 -10.46 -11.13 -16.38
N ILE A 19 -9.75 -11.15 -15.25
CA ILE A 19 -8.31 -10.92 -15.18
C ILE A 19 -7.56 -11.99 -15.98
N ARG A 20 -7.93 -13.26 -15.82
CA ARG A 20 -7.35 -14.38 -16.58
C ARG A 20 -7.54 -14.19 -18.08
N GLN A 21 -8.74 -13.79 -18.51
CA GLN A 21 -9.07 -13.56 -19.94
C GLN A 21 -8.25 -12.38 -20.50
N ILE A 22 -8.12 -11.28 -19.78
CA ILE A 22 -7.28 -10.14 -20.20
C ILE A 22 -5.85 -10.61 -20.51
N HIS A 23 -5.27 -11.45 -19.67
CA HIS A 23 -3.92 -11.99 -19.94
C HIS A 23 -3.89 -12.91 -21.16
N ALA A 24 -4.95 -13.71 -21.40
CA ALA A 24 -5.01 -14.62 -22.53
C ALA A 24 -5.22 -13.91 -23.88
N GLU A 25 -5.87 -12.74 -23.87
CA GLU A 25 -6.21 -11.93 -25.04
C GLU A 25 -5.11 -10.92 -25.42
N ASN A 26 -4.16 -10.66 -24.53
CA ASN A 26 -3.09 -9.69 -24.75
C ASN A 26 -1.72 -10.39 -24.86
N LYS A 27 -0.73 -9.65 -25.35
CA LYS A 27 0.65 -10.14 -25.39
C LYS A 27 1.24 -10.18 -23.98
N LYS A 28 2.27 -11.00 -23.81
CA LYS A 28 2.95 -11.17 -22.48
C LYS A 28 3.62 -9.89 -21.99
N GLU A 29 4.06 -9.04 -22.89
CA GLU A 29 4.67 -7.74 -22.60
C GLU A 29 3.66 -6.64 -22.26
N ASP A 30 2.35 -6.88 -22.49
CA ASP A 30 1.29 -5.92 -22.21
C ASP A 30 0.62 -6.14 -20.83
N VAL A 31 0.82 -7.33 -20.23
CA VAL A 31 0.15 -7.72 -18.97
C VAL A 31 1.11 -8.39 -18.01
N LEU A 32 1.10 -7.94 -16.77
CA LEU A 32 1.93 -8.48 -15.70
C LEU A 32 1.10 -8.68 -14.44
N PHE A 33 1.20 -9.87 -13.84
CA PHE A 33 0.50 -10.21 -12.62
C PHE A 33 1.38 -10.02 -11.38
N VAL A 34 0.93 -9.14 -10.50
CA VAL A 34 1.58 -8.90 -9.21
C VAL A 34 0.72 -9.48 -8.09
N HIS A 35 1.27 -10.45 -7.35
CA HIS A 35 0.61 -11.07 -6.22
C HIS A 35 1.14 -10.51 -4.90
N THR A 36 0.27 -9.83 -4.16
CA THR A 36 0.58 -9.38 -2.81
C THR A 36 0.11 -10.43 -1.80
N THR A 37 0.99 -10.86 -0.91
CA THR A 37 0.71 -11.92 0.05
C THR A 37 1.38 -11.66 1.40
N LEU A 38 0.85 -12.25 2.45
CA LEU A 38 1.37 -12.15 3.80
C LEU A 38 2.34 -13.28 4.11
N VAL A 39 3.49 -12.92 4.69
CA VAL A 39 4.43 -13.84 5.32
C VAL A 39 4.39 -13.59 6.82
N PRO A 40 3.52 -14.28 7.56
CA PRO A 40 3.33 -14.03 8.98
C PRO A 40 4.48 -14.57 9.82
N THR A 41 4.70 -13.92 10.95
CA THR A 41 5.60 -14.36 12.02
C THR A 41 4.84 -15.22 13.02
N VAL A 42 5.44 -16.31 13.48
CA VAL A 42 4.85 -17.11 14.56
C VAL A 42 5.11 -16.44 15.90
N PRO A 43 4.07 -16.13 16.68
CA PRO A 43 4.24 -15.57 18.01
C PRO A 43 5.17 -16.44 18.87
N GLY A 44 6.16 -15.82 19.50
CA GLY A 44 7.11 -16.47 20.41
C GLY A 44 8.36 -17.10 19.78
N SER A 45 8.40 -17.36 18.47
CA SER A 45 9.59 -17.89 17.78
C SER A 45 10.24 -16.93 16.79
N ASN A 46 9.59 -15.83 16.44
CA ASN A 46 9.97 -14.89 15.37
C ASN A 46 10.25 -15.59 14.01
N GLU A 47 9.73 -16.80 13.82
CA GLU A 47 9.92 -17.57 12.61
C GLU A 47 8.90 -17.14 11.54
N LEU A 48 9.40 -16.77 10.37
CA LEU A 48 8.58 -16.44 9.20
C LEU A 48 7.99 -17.70 8.54
N LYS A 49 6.69 -17.71 8.29
CA LYS A 49 5.98 -18.83 7.65
C LYS A 49 5.66 -18.52 6.19
N THR A 50 6.27 -19.28 5.29
CA THR A 50 6.02 -19.17 3.84
C THR A 50 4.83 -19.98 3.34
N LYS A 51 4.26 -20.87 4.15
CA LYS A 51 3.13 -21.72 3.75
C LYS A 51 1.89 -20.93 3.31
N PRO A 52 1.47 -19.83 3.98
CA PRO A 52 0.34 -19.02 3.51
C PRO A 52 0.53 -18.49 2.09
N THR A 53 1.72 -17.96 1.79
CA THR A 53 2.10 -17.51 0.43
C THR A 53 2.02 -18.63 -0.59
N GLN A 54 2.57 -19.81 -0.28
CA GLN A 54 2.53 -20.97 -1.17
C GLN A 54 1.11 -21.46 -1.41
N HIS A 55 0.25 -21.42 -0.39
CA HIS A 55 -1.16 -21.80 -0.51
C HIS A 55 -1.93 -20.81 -1.40
N SER A 56 -1.78 -19.52 -1.15
CA SER A 56 -2.39 -18.46 -1.96
C SER A 56 -1.96 -18.54 -3.43
N TYR A 57 -0.67 -18.82 -3.69
CA TYR A 57 -0.18 -19.09 -5.04
C TYR A 57 -0.89 -20.27 -5.71
N LYS A 58 -1.04 -21.40 -5.00
CA LYS A 58 -1.73 -22.59 -5.54
C LYS A 58 -3.18 -22.30 -5.88
N GLU A 59 -3.86 -21.50 -5.08
CA GLU A 59 -5.23 -21.07 -5.36
C GLU A 59 -5.30 -20.25 -6.66
N LEU A 60 -4.40 -19.27 -6.86
CA LEU A 60 -4.32 -18.52 -8.11
C LEU A 60 -4.04 -19.42 -9.31
N MET A 61 -3.10 -20.37 -9.17
CA MET A 61 -2.79 -21.33 -10.22
C MET A 61 -4.00 -22.20 -10.60
N SER A 62 -4.85 -22.57 -9.63
CA SER A 62 -6.08 -23.33 -9.88
C SER A 62 -7.09 -22.55 -10.74
N LEU A 63 -7.00 -21.23 -10.72
CA LEU A 63 -7.80 -20.31 -11.53
C LEU A 63 -7.13 -19.93 -12.86
N GLY A 64 -5.97 -20.52 -13.17
CA GLY A 64 -5.21 -20.22 -14.39
C GLY A 64 -4.47 -18.88 -14.37
N ILE A 65 -4.24 -18.30 -13.20
CA ILE A 65 -3.50 -17.05 -13.03
C ILE A 65 -2.12 -17.36 -12.44
N LYS A 66 -1.06 -17.14 -13.23
CA LYS A 66 0.33 -17.30 -12.78
C LYS A 66 0.93 -15.93 -12.45
N PRO A 67 1.24 -15.61 -11.20
CA PRO A 67 1.92 -14.37 -10.85
C PRO A 67 3.33 -14.28 -11.46
N ASP A 68 3.69 -13.09 -11.95
CA ASP A 68 5.04 -12.75 -12.40
C ASP A 68 5.89 -12.18 -11.28
N ILE A 69 5.27 -11.49 -10.33
CA ILE A 69 5.92 -10.81 -9.21
C ILE A 69 5.19 -11.13 -7.92
N PHE A 70 5.97 -11.30 -6.85
CA PHE A 70 5.47 -11.40 -5.48
C PHE A 70 5.86 -10.18 -4.66
N ILE A 71 4.88 -9.53 -4.04
CA ILE A 71 5.08 -8.52 -3.01
C ILE A 71 4.75 -9.16 -1.67
N LEU A 72 5.78 -9.39 -0.85
CA LEU A 72 5.65 -10.06 0.43
C LEU A 72 5.43 -9.02 1.53
N ARG A 73 4.30 -9.09 2.17
CA ARG A 73 4.01 -8.28 3.36
C ARG A 73 4.45 -9.03 4.61
N SER A 74 5.32 -8.43 5.40
CA SER A 74 5.82 -8.99 6.66
C SER A 74 6.23 -7.87 7.61
N ASP A 75 6.09 -8.10 8.90
CA ASP A 75 6.59 -7.19 9.94
C ASP A 75 8.10 -7.38 10.18
N GLU A 76 8.63 -8.57 9.85
CA GLU A 76 10.04 -8.90 9.96
C GLU A 76 10.73 -8.87 8.59
N VAL A 77 12.07 -8.73 8.62
CA VAL A 77 12.88 -8.71 7.40
C VAL A 77 12.83 -10.07 6.69
N ILE A 78 12.46 -10.06 5.42
CA ILE A 78 12.47 -11.23 4.56
C ILE A 78 13.90 -11.52 4.10
N THR A 79 14.50 -12.59 4.63
CA THR A 79 15.85 -13.00 4.26
C THR A 79 15.93 -13.60 2.85
N MET A 80 17.14 -13.65 2.29
CA MET A 80 17.37 -14.26 0.98
C MET A 80 16.95 -15.75 0.96
N ASP A 81 17.09 -16.47 2.06
CA ASP A 81 16.69 -17.89 2.13
C ASP A 81 15.17 -18.05 2.07
N ILE A 82 14.42 -17.13 2.68
CA ILE A 82 12.96 -17.08 2.54
C ILE A 82 12.55 -16.77 1.09
N LYS A 83 13.21 -15.80 0.44
CA LYS A 83 12.96 -15.50 -0.98
C LYS A 83 13.27 -16.70 -1.87
N LYS A 84 14.40 -17.37 -1.70
CA LYS A 84 14.76 -18.61 -2.44
C LYS A 84 13.74 -19.73 -2.22
N LYS A 85 13.25 -19.89 -0.99
CA LYS A 85 12.23 -20.88 -0.69
C LYS A 85 10.91 -20.58 -1.42
N ILE A 86 10.46 -19.33 -1.42
CA ILE A 86 9.26 -18.92 -2.15
C ILE A 86 9.46 -19.06 -3.65
N SER A 87 10.61 -18.63 -4.17
CA SER A 87 11.01 -18.81 -5.58
C SER A 87 10.87 -20.25 -6.04
N LEU A 88 11.41 -21.19 -5.25
CA LEU A 88 11.35 -22.62 -5.55
C LEU A 88 9.92 -23.17 -5.58
N PHE A 89 9.08 -22.78 -4.61
CA PHE A 89 7.72 -23.31 -4.49
C PHE A 89 6.69 -22.61 -5.38
N CYS A 90 6.95 -21.36 -5.77
CA CYS A 90 6.03 -20.55 -6.57
C CYS A 90 6.51 -20.37 -8.02
N ASP A 91 7.59 -21.01 -8.42
CA ASP A 91 8.13 -20.99 -9.80
C ASP A 91 8.27 -19.55 -10.36
N VAL A 92 8.90 -18.68 -9.55
CA VAL A 92 9.23 -17.28 -9.91
C VAL A 92 10.69 -17.00 -9.59
N PRO A 93 11.41 -16.19 -10.38
CA PRO A 93 12.79 -15.83 -10.07
C PRO A 93 12.88 -15.03 -8.76
N VAL A 94 14.01 -15.12 -8.07
CA VAL A 94 14.20 -14.44 -6.77
C VAL A 94 14.11 -12.93 -6.90
N GLU A 95 14.52 -12.38 -8.04
CA GLU A 95 14.46 -10.95 -8.38
C GLU A 95 13.03 -10.43 -8.48
N ALA A 96 12.07 -11.31 -8.77
CA ALA A 96 10.64 -11.00 -8.83
C ALA A 96 9.97 -11.03 -7.44
N ILE A 97 10.73 -11.26 -6.36
CA ILE A 97 10.22 -11.35 -5.01
C ILE A 97 10.74 -10.18 -4.19
N VAL A 98 9.84 -9.24 -3.86
CA VAL A 98 10.16 -8.06 -3.08
C VAL A 98 9.38 -8.02 -1.79
N GLN A 99 9.94 -7.36 -0.78
CA GLN A 99 9.25 -7.12 0.48
C GLN A 99 8.60 -5.74 0.48
N SER A 100 7.34 -5.68 0.92
CA SER A 100 6.71 -4.44 1.33
C SER A 100 6.91 -4.25 2.83
N GLU A 101 7.90 -3.44 3.18
CA GLU A 101 8.28 -3.13 4.55
C GLU A 101 7.25 -2.20 5.23
N ASN A 102 7.23 -2.19 6.56
CA ASN A 102 6.53 -1.16 7.32
C ASN A 102 7.28 0.17 7.16
N VAL A 103 6.56 1.22 6.81
CA VAL A 103 7.11 2.56 6.59
C VAL A 103 6.32 3.59 7.38
N GLU A 104 6.97 4.70 7.75
CA GLU A 104 6.31 5.80 8.44
C GLU A 104 5.37 6.56 7.49
N LEU A 105 5.82 6.78 6.25
CA LEU A 105 5.03 7.42 5.20
C LEU A 105 4.80 6.44 4.05
N ILE A 106 3.56 6.26 3.64
CA ILE A 106 3.20 5.36 2.54
C ILE A 106 3.95 5.70 1.24
N TYR A 107 4.36 6.95 1.07
CA TYR A 107 5.15 7.42 -0.08
C TYR A 107 6.59 6.89 -0.10
N GLU A 108 7.07 6.24 0.97
CA GLU A 108 8.35 5.55 1.01
C GLU A 108 8.30 4.18 0.31
N VAL A 109 7.10 3.60 0.15
CA VAL A 109 6.92 2.26 -0.46
C VAL A 109 7.52 2.17 -1.87
N PRO A 110 7.26 3.13 -2.81
CA PRO A 110 7.89 3.09 -4.13
C PRO A 110 9.42 3.16 -4.08
N LEU A 111 9.98 3.93 -3.12
CA LEU A 111 11.43 4.02 -2.94
C LEU A 111 12.02 2.70 -2.39
N SER A 112 11.27 2.01 -1.51
CA SER A 112 11.66 0.68 -1.03
C SER A 112 11.65 -0.35 -2.16
N PHE A 113 10.63 -0.34 -3.01
CA PHE A 113 10.56 -1.24 -4.17
C PHE A 113 11.67 -0.97 -5.18
N ARG A 114 11.98 0.30 -5.45
CA ARG A 114 13.11 0.68 -6.32
C ARG A 114 14.44 0.17 -5.77
N ARG A 115 14.69 0.30 -4.46
CA ARG A 115 15.91 -0.25 -3.84
C ARG A 115 16.05 -1.76 -4.01
N GLN A 116 14.94 -2.47 -4.15
CA GLN A 116 14.88 -3.91 -4.38
C GLN A 116 14.90 -4.28 -5.88
N GLY A 117 14.94 -3.29 -6.80
CA GLY A 117 15.00 -3.49 -8.25
C GLY A 117 13.66 -3.85 -8.90
N LEU A 118 12.54 -3.60 -8.24
CA LEU A 118 11.21 -3.96 -8.75
C LEU A 118 10.85 -3.16 -10.00
N ASP A 119 11.18 -1.87 -10.04
CA ASP A 119 10.92 -1.00 -11.17
C ASP A 119 11.69 -1.45 -12.43
N ASP A 120 13.00 -1.72 -12.30
CA ASP A 120 13.81 -2.24 -13.40
C ASP A 120 13.29 -3.62 -13.88
N TYR A 121 12.86 -4.48 -12.95
CA TYR A 121 12.29 -5.78 -13.29
C TYR A 121 10.97 -5.65 -14.07
N ILE A 122 10.08 -4.73 -13.66
CA ILE A 122 8.81 -4.47 -14.36
C ILE A 122 9.07 -3.93 -15.77
N LEU A 123 9.96 -2.94 -15.92
CA LEU A 123 10.30 -2.36 -17.21
C LEU A 123 10.84 -3.44 -18.17
N HIS A 124 11.74 -4.28 -17.69
CA HIS A 124 12.27 -5.40 -18.48
C HIS A 124 11.19 -6.40 -18.90
N LYS A 125 10.27 -6.74 -18.00
CA LYS A 125 9.19 -7.70 -18.27
C LYS A 125 8.16 -7.18 -19.28
N LEU A 126 7.90 -5.88 -19.25
CA LEU A 126 6.96 -5.22 -20.17
C LEU A 126 7.64 -4.68 -21.44
N ASP A 127 8.91 -5.02 -21.64
CA ASP A 127 9.74 -4.54 -22.78
C ASP A 127 9.66 -3.02 -22.97
N LEU A 128 9.72 -2.30 -21.86
CA LEU A 128 9.64 -0.84 -21.81
C LEU A 128 11.06 -0.24 -21.67
N ASP A 129 11.52 0.44 -22.72
CA ASP A 129 12.76 1.23 -22.67
C ASP A 129 12.44 2.68 -22.32
N LEU A 130 12.45 2.97 -21.02
CA LEU A 130 12.19 4.31 -20.49
C LEU A 130 13.49 4.93 -19.95
N PRO A 131 13.79 6.20 -20.31
CA PRO A 131 14.95 6.89 -19.77
C PRO A 131 14.83 7.06 -18.25
N LYS A 132 15.95 6.88 -17.55
CA LYS A 132 15.97 7.20 -16.11
C LYS A 132 15.71 8.70 -15.91
N PRO A 133 14.86 9.08 -14.95
CA PRO A 133 14.57 10.47 -14.71
C PRO A 133 15.85 11.22 -14.26
N GLU A 134 16.07 12.42 -14.80
CA GLU A 134 17.22 13.26 -14.43
C GLU A 134 17.19 13.68 -12.95
N LYS A 135 15.99 13.83 -12.39
CA LYS A 135 15.76 14.18 -10.97
C LYS A 135 14.79 13.21 -10.33
N ASP A 136 15.12 12.76 -9.13
CA ASP A 136 14.22 11.93 -8.33
C ASP A 136 13.26 12.80 -7.51
N THR A 137 12.29 13.41 -8.21
CA THR A 137 11.29 14.30 -7.60
C THR A 137 10.45 13.62 -6.53
N TRP A 138 10.26 12.30 -6.66
CA TRP A 138 9.55 11.50 -5.64
C TRP A 138 10.35 11.39 -4.34
N LYS A 139 11.65 11.09 -4.44
CA LYS A 139 12.55 11.05 -3.28
C LYS A 139 12.65 12.42 -2.61
N ASP A 140 12.72 13.50 -3.39
CA ASP A 140 12.76 14.86 -2.88
C ASP A 140 11.48 15.22 -2.13
N MET A 141 10.31 14.82 -2.65
CA MET A 141 9.01 14.98 -1.97
C MET A 141 8.98 14.22 -0.64
N VAL A 142 9.36 12.94 -0.63
CA VAL A 142 9.40 12.13 0.60
C VAL A 142 10.35 12.73 1.63
N THR A 143 11.52 13.20 1.21
CA THR A 143 12.50 13.85 2.09
C THR A 143 11.91 15.11 2.70
N ARG A 144 11.23 15.94 1.92
CA ARG A 144 10.55 17.16 2.39
C ARG A 144 9.46 16.82 3.41
N PHE A 145 8.63 15.81 3.15
CA PHE A 145 7.56 15.37 4.06
C PHE A 145 8.14 14.89 5.41
N LYS A 146 9.20 14.10 5.37
CA LYS A 146 9.89 13.62 6.58
C LYS A 146 10.57 14.74 7.36
N SER A 147 10.95 15.83 6.71
CA SER A 147 11.56 16.99 7.37
C SER A 147 10.57 17.90 8.09
N ALA A 148 9.25 17.68 7.95
CA ALA A 148 8.23 18.45 8.65
C ALA A 148 8.38 18.31 10.18
N GLN A 149 8.53 19.45 10.89
CA GLN A 149 8.74 19.48 12.34
C GLN A 149 7.61 20.17 13.10
N LYS A 150 6.92 21.10 12.43
CA LYS A 150 5.82 21.84 13.05
C LYS A 150 4.58 20.96 13.12
N LEU A 151 3.79 21.14 14.19
CA LEU A 151 2.54 20.40 14.38
C LEU A 151 1.35 21.33 14.16
N ILE A 152 0.37 20.87 13.37
CA ILE A 152 -0.92 21.53 13.21
C ILE A 152 -2.03 20.56 13.63
N THR A 153 -3.00 21.05 14.39
CA THR A 153 -4.16 20.24 14.77
C THR A 153 -5.35 20.64 13.92
N ILE A 154 -5.93 19.68 13.20
CA ILE A 154 -7.09 19.88 12.32
C ILE A 154 -8.25 19.04 12.85
N GLY A 155 -9.42 19.65 13.05
CA GLY A 155 -10.67 18.95 13.36
C GLY A 155 -11.37 18.51 12.09
N LEU A 156 -11.63 17.21 11.93
CA LEU A 156 -12.47 16.66 10.88
C LEU A 156 -13.83 16.31 11.46
N VAL A 157 -14.83 17.12 11.11
CA VAL A 157 -16.22 16.94 11.56
C VAL A 157 -16.95 16.05 10.56
N GLY A 158 -17.55 14.97 11.02
CA GLY A 158 -18.30 14.07 10.15
C GLY A 158 -19.26 13.14 10.89
N LYS A 159 -20.15 12.50 10.13
CA LYS A 159 -21.14 11.56 10.67
C LYS A 159 -20.54 10.17 10.97
N TYR A 160 -19.56 9.74 10.17
CA TYR A 160 -19.01 8.39 10.23
C TYR A 160 -17.56 8.37 10.72
N VAL A 161 -17.19 9.30 11.59
CA VAL A 161 -15.81 9.48 12.08
C VAL A 161 -15.26 8.29 12.88
N GLN A 162 -16.11 7.40 13.34
CA GLN A 162 -15.69 6.14 13.96
C GLN A 162 -15.14 5.13 12.92
N LEU A 163 -15.53 5.27 11.66
CA LEU A 163 -15.03 4.49 10.53
C LEU A 163 -14.07 5.39 9.73
N HIS A 164 -12.81 5.43 10.12
CA HIS A 164 -11.80 6.33 9.53
C HIS A 164 -11.66 6.15 8.01
N ASP A 165 -11.87 4.93 7.51
CA ASP A 165 -11.79 4.63 6.07
C ASP A 165 -12.81 5.41 5.23
N ALA A 166 -13.97 5.79 5.81
CA ALA A 166 -14.96 6.61 5.12
C ALA A 166 -14.42 8.01 4.74
N TYR A 167 -13.39 8.48 5.42
CA TYR A 167 -12.77 9.78 5.22
C TYR A 167 -11.30 9.71 4.80
N LEU A 168 -10.83 8.53 4.39
CA LEU A 168 -9.41 8.29 4.08
C LEU A 168 -8.85 9.30 3.06
N SER A 169 -9.61 9.58 1.99
CA SER A 169 -9.17 10.53 0.96
C SER A 169 -9.03 11.96 1.50
N VAL A 170 -9.97 12.39 2.36
CA VAL A 170 -9.94 13.71 2.99
C VAL A 170 -8.76 13.80 3.95
N ALA A 171 -8.59 12.78 4.81
CA ALA A 171 -7.47 12.72 5.75
C ALA A 171 -6.11 12.76 5.03
N ASN A 172 -5.95 11.98 3.97
CA ASN A 172 -4.74 11.98 3.16
C ASN A 172 -4.49 13.32 2.48
N ALA A 173 -5.52 13.96 1.94
CA ALA A 173 -5.39 15.28 1.30
C ALA A 173 -4.91 16.34 2.31
N LEU A 174 -5.47 16.34 3.53
CA LEU A 174 -5.06 17.24 4.61
C LEU A 174 -3.62 16.98 5.05
N MET A 175 -3.23 15.70 5.23
CA MET A 175 -1.88 15.33 5.58
C MET A 175 -0.87 15.75 4.51
N ASN A 176 -1.18 15.51 3.23
CA ASN A 176 -0.29 15.86 2.11
C ASN A 176 -0.08 17.37 2.01
N ALA A 177 -1.16 18.16 2.10
CA ALA A 177 -1.07 19.62 2.06
C ALA A 177 -0.25 20.16 3.25
N ALA A 178 -0.42 19.58 4.44
CA ALA A 178 0.34 19.97 5.60
C ALA A 178 1.83 19.61 5.50
N TYR A 179 2.17 18.41 5.04
CA TYR A 179 3.56 18.00 4.81
C TYR A 179 4.25 18.92 3.77
N ASP A 180 3.55 19.27 2.72
CA ASP A 180 4.07 20.19 1.70
C ASP A 180 4.36 21.60 2.29
N ALA A 181 3.55 22.02 3.26
CA ALA A 181 3.74 23.26 4.02
C ALA A 181 4.72 23.13 5.20
N GLY A 182 5.34 21.96 5.43
CA GLY A 182 6.31 21.70 6.51
C GLY A 182 5.68 21.39 7.88
N TYR A 183 4.42 20.93 7.89
CA TYR A 183 3.69 20.59 9.10
C TYR A 183 3.37 19.09 9.15
N LYS A 184 3.39 18.53 10.37
CA LYS A 184 2.73 17.25 10.70
C LYS A 184 1.30 17.52 11.15
N VAL A 185 0.36 16.64 10.79
CA VAL A 185 -1.06 16.79 11.18
C VAL A 185 -1.38 15.92 12.37
N ASN A 186 -1.96 16.53 13.38
CA ASN A 186 -2.71 15.86 14.44
C ASN A 186 -4.20 15.95 14.08
N LEU A 187 -4.72 14.91 13.41
CA LEU A 187 -6.12 14.87 12.97
C LEU A 187 -7.02 14.46 14.13
N ARG A 188 -7.99 15.31 14.46
CA ARG A 188 -9.01 15.06 15.47
C ARG A 188 -10.35 14.76 14.81
N TRP A 189 -10.90 13.61 15.11
CA TRP A 189 -12.18 13.15 14.59
C TRP A 189 -13.30 13.63 15.51
N ILE A 190 -14.26 14.37 14.96
CA ILE A 190 -15.34 14.98 15.70
C ILE A 190 -16.68 14.50 15.13
N TYR A 191 -17.45 13.82 15.98
CA TYR A 191 -18.77 13.34 15.57
C TYR A 191 -19.75 14.50 15.44
N SER A 192 -20.32 14.68 14.24
CA SER A 192 -21.19 15.83 13.96
C SER A 192 -22.45 15.90 14.82
N ALA A 193 -22.99 14.74 15.25
CA ALA A 193 -24.18 14.72 16.11
C ALA A 193 -23.92 15.17 17.57
N GLU A 194 -22.65 15.29 17.95
CA GLU A 194 -22.27 15.83 19.27
C GLU A 194 -22.11 17.37 19.26
N LEU A 195 -22.20 17.99 18.11
CA LEU A 195 -22.10 19.44 17.96
C LEU A 195 -23.50 20.04 18.01
N THR A 196 -23.74 20.88 19.01
CA THR A 196 -24.93 21.73 19.15
C THR A 196 -24.52 23.18 19.06
N GLU A 197 -25.50 24.11 18.89
CA GLU A 197 -25.23 25.54 18.88
C GLU A 197 -24.53 25.99 20.17
N GLU A 198 -24.82 25.34 21.29
CA GLU A 198 -24.24 25.64 22.61
C GLU A 198 -22.80 25.10 22.77
N THR A 199 -22.47 23.95 22.15
CA THR A 199 -21.21 23.24 22.38
C THR A 199 -20.18 23.41 21.27
N VAL A 200 -20.58 23.88 20.08
CA VAL A 200 -19.73 23.95 18.90
C VAL A 200 -18.48 24.80 19.11
N CYS A 201 -18.64 25.98 19.71
CA CYS A 201 -17.52 26.90 19.95
C CYS A 201 -16.50 26.33 20.94
N GLU A 202 -16.96 25.62 21.97
CA GLU A 202 -16.09 24.98 22.95
C GLU A 202 -15.38 23.76 22.33
N LYS A 203 -16.12 22.88 21.64
CA LYS A 203 -15.57 21.65 21.02
C LYS A 203 -14.61 21.93 19.87
N LEU A 204 -14.77 23.06 19.16
CA LEU A 204 -13.88 23.46 18.07
C LEU A 204 -12.77 24.41 18.51
N LYS A 205 -12.69 24.75 19.78
CA LYS A 205 -11.63 25.61 20.31
C LYS A 205 -10.28 24.89 20.32
N GLY A 206 -9.23 25.57 19.83
CA GLY A 206 -7.85 25.06 19.86
C GLY A 206 -7.43 24.30 18.59
N TYR A 207 -8.27 24.23 17.58
CA TYR A 207 -7.85 23.78 16.27
C TYR A 207 -7.20 24.91 15.47
N SER A 208 -6.13 24.60 14.73
CA SER A 208 -5.34 25.60 14.00
C SER A 208 -6.04 26.14 12.75
N ALA A 209 -7.08 25.47 12.26
CA ALA A 209 -7.96 26.04 11.25
C ALA A 209 -8.92 27.00 11.93
N ASN A 210 -8.75 28.31 11.69
CA ASN A 210 -9.67 29.32 12.16
C ASN A 210 -11.04 29.13 11.51
N SER A 211 -11.91 28.35 12.15
CA SER A 211 -13.32 28.59 12.05
C SER A 211 -13.59 29.75 13.02
N SER A 212 -13.66 30.98 12.50
CA SER A 212 -14.28 32.06 13.24
C SER A 212 -15.71 31.63 13.57
N CYS A 213 -15.95 31.24 14.80
CA CYS A 213 -17.29 31.22 15.37
C CYS A 213 -17.76 32.64 15.60
#